data_cfab7999d1acf5b3c4d80d63104c148d
#
_entry.id   cfab7999d1acf5b3c4d80d63104c148d
#
_cell.length_a   1.000
_cell.length_b   1.000
_cell.length_c   1.000
_cell.angle_alpha   90.00
_cell.angle_beta   90.00
_cell.angle_gamma   90.00
#
_symmetry.space_group_name_H-M   'P 1'
#
loop_
_entity.id
_entity.type
_entity.pdbx_description
1 polymer ?
#
loop_
_entity_poly.entity_id
_entity_poly.type
_entity_poly.pdbx_seq_one_letter_code
_entity_poly.pdbx_strand_id
1 'polypeptide(L)'
;AFYHPQVAFDPRGVALGIVGEQSWTRDEIIKAPKEEKNKKRKKLPIEEKESYRWIKGLKVAQATAQSCPETMCVCMGDSEADIYELFAAHANCQTPNLQLLVRGGQSRNTTEKQDWVELVRGLPKVGEQTVNVRARTAKVGTGKSARSRSREARTAELEIRKGTIEVCRPAHVPSHLPATVTLNVVLCEELNPPEGEDPISWFLVTTLPIDTDEDVQRIIQFYCIRWQIEVFFRTLKSGCKIEYR
;
A
#
# COMPACT_ATOMS: atom_id res chain seq x y z
N ALA A 1 12.83 -13.37 13.76
CA ALA A 1 13.06 -11.97 13.40
C ALA A 1 12.19 -11.58 12.20
N PHE A 2 11.78 -10.32 12.13
CA PHE A 2 11.10 -9.72 10.98
C PHE A 2 12.08 -8.78 10.29
N TYR A 3 11.98 -8.70 8.97
CA TYR A 3 12.81 -7.84 8.14
C TYR A 3 11.94 -7.05 7.18
N HIS A 4 12.10 -5.73 7.16
CA HIS A 4 11.33 -4.82 6.33
C HIS A 4 12.29 -3.87 5.59
N PRO A 5 12.81 -4.28 4.43
CA PRO A 5 13.65 -3.46 3.59
C PRO A 5 12.83 -2.47 2.78
N GLN A 6 13.44 -1.35 2.45
CA GLN A 6 13.00 -0.44 1.41
C GLN A 6 13.92 -0.59 0.22
N VAL A 7 13.37 -1.06 -0.89
CA VAL A 7 14.13 -1.30 -2.14
C VAL A 7 13.69 -0.27 -3.16
N ALA A 8 14.64 0.45 -3.71
CA ALA A 8 14.41 1.37 -4.82
C ALA A 8 14.36 0.60 -6.14
N PHE A 9 13.40 0.96 -6.98
CA PHE A 9 13.24 0.46 -8.33
C PHE A 9 13.11 1.62 -9.31
N ASP A 10 13.63 1.46 -10.52
CA ASP A 10 13.33 2.39 -11.60
C ASP A 10 11.91 2.17 -12.15
N PRO A 11 11.37 3.08 -12.99
CA PRO A 11 10.03 2.92 -13.57
C PRO A 11 9.83 1.68 -14.46
N ARG A 12 10.89 0.96 -14.81
CA ARG A 12 10.85 -0.31 -15.56
C ARG A 12 10.85 -1.51 -14.62
N GLY A 13 10.97 -1.29 -13.29
CA GLY A 13 11.03 -2.34 -12.28
C GLY A 13 12.42 -2.94 -12.07
N VAL A 14 13.47 -2.27 -12.53
CA VAL A 14 14.86 -2.67 -12.26
C VAL A 14 15.23 -2.25 -10.85
N ALA A 15 15.72 -3.18 -10.04
CA ALA A 15 16.17 -2.90 -8.68
C ALA A 15 17.45 -2.04 -8.70
N LEU A 16 17.39 -0.88 -8.04
CA LEU A 16 18.51 0.04 -7.88
C LEU A 16 19.31 -0.24 -6.60
N GLY A 17 18.66 -0.75 -5.58
CA GLY A 17 19.31 -1.08 -4.30
C GLY A 17 18.39 -0.95 -3.09
N ILE A 18 18.92 -1.29 -1.92
CA ILE A 18 18.25 -1.10 -0.64
C ILE A 18 18.60 0.31 -0.14
N VAL A 19 17.59 1.14 0.05
CA VAL A 19 17.74 2.51 0.56
C VAL A 19 17.50 2.62 2.05
N GLY A 20 16.88 1.61 2.66
CA GLY A 20 16.68 1.53 4.09
C GLY A 20 16.20 0.15 4.53
N GLU A 21 16.38 -0.14 5.79
CA GLU A 21 15.95 -1.41 6.36
C GLU A 21 15.53 -1.26 7.82
N GLN A 22 14.65 -2.15 8.24
CA GLN A 22 14.25 -2.29 9.62
C GLN A 22 14.16 -3.78 9.95
N SER A 23 14.67 -4.15 11.11
CA SER A 23 14.53 -5.50 11.64
C SER A 23 14.07 -5.46 13.09
N TRP A 24 13.25 -6.41 13.49
CA TRP A 24 12.78 -6.55 14.86
C TRP A 24 12.41 -7.99 15.19
N THR A 25 12.36 -8.30 16.46
CA THR A 25 11.79 -9.53 16.99
C THR A 25 10.49 -9.19 17.72
N ARG A 26 9.54 -10.10 17.70
CA ARG A 26 8.40 -10.03 18.63
C ARG A 26 8.81 -10.76 19.90
N ASP A 27 8.64 -10.11 21.04
CA ASP A 27 8.74 -10.80 22.31
C ASP A 27 7.72 -11.94 22.37
N GLU A 28 8.04 -12.99 23.13
CA GLU A 28 7.22 -14.19 23.19
C GLU A 28 5.73 -13.87 23.39
N ILE A 29 4.91 -14.51 22.59
CA ILE A 29 3.47 -14.27 22.52
C ILE A 29 2.86 -14.49 23.90
N ILE A 30 2.59 -13.41 24.62
CA ILE A 30 1.67 -13.46 25.75
C ILE A 30 0.37 -14.08 25.24
N LYS A 31 0.00 -15.23 25.78
CA LYS A 31 -1.20 -16.01 25.39
C LYS A 31 -2.51 -15.31 25.80
N ALA A 32 -2.67 -14.05 25.42
CA ALA A 32 -3.92 -13.32 25.64
C ALA A 32 -4.90 -13.53 24.48
N PRO A 33 -6.22 -13.54 24.72
CA PRO A 33 -7.23 -13.64 23.66
C PRO A 33 -7.02 -12.56 22.59
N LYS A 34 -7.29 -12.91 21.32
CA LYS A 34 -7.09 -12.03 20.16
C LYS A 34 -7.80 -10.67 20.29
N GLU A 35 -8.99 -10.69 20.90
CA GLU A 35 -9.79 -9.47 21.12
C GLU A 35 -9.16 -8.52 22.12
N GLU A 36 -8.59 -9.03 23.20
CA GLU A 36 -7.89 -8.24 24.20
C GLU A 36 -6.61 -7.60 23.64
N LYS A 37 -5.86 -8.39 22.86
CA LYS A 37 -4.68 -7.90 22.14
C LYS A 37 -5.06 -6.76 21.19
N ASN A 38 -6.15 -6.93 20.45
CA ASN A 38 -6.63 -5.91 19.50
C ASN A 38 -7.10 -4.62 20.23
N LYS A 39 -7.78 -4.75 21.36
CA LYS A 39 -8.20 -3.59 22.18
C LYS A 39 -6.99 -2.84 22.76
N LYS A 40 -5.99 -3.56 23.28
CA LYS A 40 -4.75 -2.96 23.79
C LYS A 40 -3.98 -2.27 22.65
N ARG A 41 -3.81 -2.94 21.49
CA ARG A 41 -3.09 -2.38 20.34
C ARG A 41 -3.72 -1.10 19.79
N LYS A 42 -5.07 -1.00 19.79
CA LYS A 42 -5.76 0.22 19.33
C LYS A 42 -5.44 1.45 20.20
N LYS A 43 -5.14 1.26 21.47
CA LYS A 43 -4.85 2.33 22.44
C LYS A 43 -3.39 2.77 22.47
N LEU A 44 -2.48 1.98 21.89
CA LEU A 44 -1.05 2.31 21.84
C LEU A 44 -0.83 3.54 20.94
N PRO A 45 0.13 4.41 21.27
CA PRO A 45 0.62 5.42 20.34
C PRO A 45 1.22 4.74 19.10
N ILE A 46 1.27 5.47 17.98
CA ILE A 46 1.74 4.88 16.71
C ILE A 46 3.18 4.38 16.80
N GLU A 47 4.01 5.04 17.59
CA GLU A 47 5.43 4.72 17.80
C GLU A 47 5.65 3.33 18.41
N GLU A 48 4.66 2.83 19.17
CA GLU A 48 4.68 1.50 19.80
C GLU A 48 4.00 0.42 18.95
N LYS A 49 3.43 0.79 17.80
CA LYS A 49 2.80 -0.15 16.86
C LYS A 49 3.79 -0.64 15.82
N GLU A 50 3.68 -1.89 15.39
CA GLU A 50 4.47 -2.40 14.26
C GLU A 50 4.25 -1.59 12.98
N SER A 51 3.08 -0.97 12.82
CA SER A 51 2.77 -0.10 11.68
C SER A 51 3.61 1.18 11.64
N TYR A 52 4.30 1.56 12.73
CA TYR A 52 5.24 2.69 12.74
C TYR A 52 6.38 2.52 11.74
N ARG A 53 6.68 1.28 11.34
CA ARG A 53 7.66 1.00 10.28
C ARG A 53 7.38 1.76 8.98
N TRP A 54 6.11 2.00 8.65
CA TRP A 54 5.73 2.74 7.45
C TRP A 54 6.10 4.22 7.56
N ILE A 55 5.95 4.81 8.74
CA ILE A 55 6.37 6.21 8.98
C ILE A 55 7.91 6.32 8.97
N LYS A 56 8.61 5.35 9.57
CA LYS A 56 10.08 5.28 9.46
C LYS A 56 10.51 5.14 8.00
N GLY A 57 9.79 4.32 7.24
CA GLY A 57 10.00 4.16 5.81
C GLY A 57 9.81 5.45 5.03
N LEU A 58 8.78 6.23 5.33
CA LEU A 58 8.57 7.54 4.72
C LEU A 58 9.74 8.49 4.99
N LYS A 59 10.30 8.49 6.22
CA LYS A 59 11.48 9.31 6.56
C LYS A 59 12.71 8.92 5.73
N VAL A 60 12.94 7.62 5.50
CA VAL A 60 14.02 7.16 4.62
C VAL A 60 13.78 7.61 3.17
N ALA A 61 12.55 7.44 2.66
CA ALA A 61 12.19 7.92 1.33
C ALA A 61 12.36 9.44 1.20
N GLN A 62 12.06 10.20 2.25
CA GLN A 62 12.27 11.64 2.31
C GLN A 62 13.76 12.00 2.20
N ALA A 63 14.61 11.37 2.99
CA ALA A 63 16.06 11.60 2.92
C ALA A 63 16.62 11.24 1.54
N THR A 64 16.14 10.14 0.94
CA THR A 64 16.50 9.74 -0.42
C THR A 64 16.08 10.81 -1.44
N ALA A 65 14.83 11.27 -1.39
CA ALA A 65 14.32 12.30 -2.29
C ALA A 65 15.09 13.63 -2.17
N GLN A 66 15.46 14.03 -0.95
CA GLN A 66 16.27 15.22 -0.71
C GLN A 66 17.70 15.10 -1.30
N SER A 67 18.23 13.87 -1.36
CA SER A 67 19.54 13.60 -1.95
C SER A 67 19.54 13.62 -3.48
N CYS A 68 18.36 13.51 -4.11
CA CYS A 68 18.19 13.54 -5.56
C CYS A 68 17.00 14.45 -5.95
N PRO A 69 17.14 15.77 -5.82
CA PRO A 69 16.05 16.73 -5.97
C PRO A 69 15.43 16.75 -7.37
N GLU A 70 16.19 16.37 -8.39
CA GLU A 70 15.71 16.29 -9.79
C GLU A 70 14.94 15.01 -10.10
N THR A 71 14.85 14.07 -9.13
CA THR A 71 14.20 12.78 -9.31
C THR A 71 12.92 12.73 -8.50
N MET A 72 11.80 12.43 -9.14
CA MET A 72 10.56 12.12 -8.43
C MET A 72 10.70 10.77 -7.74
N CYS A 73 10.59 10.75 -6.43
CA CYS A 73 10.57 9.56 -5.60
C CYS A 73 9.13 9.21 -5.21
N VAL A 74 8.75 7.95 -5.36
CA VAL A 74 7.42 7.46 -4.97
C VAL A 74 7.56 6.40 -3.88
N CYS A 75 7.16 6.74 -2.66
CA CYS A 75 7.11 5.80 -1.55
C CYS A 75 5.86 4.91 -1.70
N MET A 76 6.05 3.62 -1.94
CA MET A 76 4.95 2.69 -2.22
C MET A 76 4.73 1.71 -1.07
N GLY A 77 3.45 1.43 -0.77
CA GLY A 77 3.04 0.45 0.22
C GLY A 77 1.85 -0.41 -0.22
N ASP A 78 1.73 -1.57 0.39
CA ASP A 78 0.51 -2.39 0.28
C ASP A 78 -0.56 -1.90 1.28
N SER A 79 -1.63 -2.69 1.45
CA SER A 79 -2.73 -2.33 2.35
C SER A 79 -2.34 -2.27 3.85
N GLU A 80 -1.17 -2.76 4.25
CA GLU A 80 -0.65 -2.56 5.61
C GLU A 80 -0.12 -1.14 5.83
N ALA A 81 0.22 -0.43 4.75
CA ALA A 81 0.61 0.98 4.78
C ALA A 81 -0.59 1.94 4.84
N ASP A 82 -1.82 1.45 4.68
CA ASP A 82 -3.03 2.25 4.80
C ASP A 82 -3.30 2.64 6.27
N ILE A 83 -2.50 3.58 6.77
CA ILE A 83 -2.66 4.19 8.09
C ILE A 83 -2.76 5.70 7.95
N TYR A 84 -3.69 6.30 8.69
CA TYR A 84 -3.93 7.75 8.60
C TYR A 84 -2.69 8.57 8.96
N GLU A 85 -1.92 8.08 9.93
CA GLU A 85 -0.69 8.70 10.39
C GLU A 85 0.38 8.80 9.30
N LEU A 86 0.40 7.87 8.33
CA LEU A 86 1.30 7.94 7.17
C LEU A 86 0.88 9.06 6.21
N PHE A 87 -0.41 9.17 5.92
CA PHE A 87 -0.95 10.24 5.07
C PHE A 87 -0.72 11.61 5.70
N ALA A 88 -0.97 11.75 7.00
CA ALA A 88 -0.73 12.97 7.75
C ALA A 88 0.77 13.34 7.81
N ALA A 89 1.65 12.35 7.99
CA ALA A 89 3.08 12.57 8.00
C ALA A 89 3.59 13.05 6.63
N HIS A 90 3.05 12.48 5.53
CA HIS A 90 3.39 12.93 4.18
C HIS A 90 2.86 14.35 3.91
N ALA A 91 1.63 14.67 4.32
CA ALA A 91 1.06 16.01 4.15
C ALA A 91 1.89 17.11 4.86
N ASN A 92 2.57 16.75 5.95
CA ASN A 92 3.49 17.65 6.66
C ASN A 92 4.93 17.61 6.10
N CYS A 93 5.20 16.78 5.09
CA CYS A 93 6.52 16.64 4.51
C CYS A 93 6.79 17.74 3.49
N GLN A 94 7.82 18.56 3.73
CA GLN A 94 8.23 19.63 2.83
C GLN A 94 9.25 19.16 1.77
N THR A 95 8.93 18.07 1.07
CA THR A 95 9.78 17.45 0.05
C THR A 95 8.98 17.27 -1.23
N PRO A 96 8.97 18.27 -2.13
CA PRO A 96 8.02 18.30 -3.26
C PRO A 96 8.19 17.16 -4.26
N ASN A 97 9.39 16.61 -4.38
CA ASN A 97 9.69 15.47 -5.24
C ASN A 97 9.43 14.11 -4.59
N LEU A 98 8.90 14.06 -3.35
CA LEU A 98 8.44 12.82 -2.70
C LEU A 98 6.93 12.68 -2.85
N GLN A 99 6.50 11.57 -3.41
CA GLN A 99 5.11 11.21 -3.57
C GLN A 99 4.79 9.91 -2.82
N LEU A 100 3.52 9.68 -2.54
CA LEU A 100 3.02 8.50 -1.85
C LEU A 100 2.08 7.71 -2.76
N LEU A 101 2.18 6.38 -2.76
CA LEU A 101 1.26 5.47 -3.44
C LEU A 101 0.99 4.25 -2.55
N VAL A 102 -0.22 4.13 -2.03
CA VAL A 102 -0.63 3.07 -1.10
C VAL A 102 -1.89 2.39 -1.61
N ARG A 103 -1.96 1.07 -1.45
CA ARG A 103 -3.23 0.37 -1.64
C ARG A 103 -4.12 0.60 -0.42
N GLY A 104 -5.28 1.22 -0.61
CA GLY A 104 -6.30 1.34 0.42
C GLY A 104 -6.88 -0.04 0.79
N GLY A 105 -7.04 -0.28 2.07
CA GLY A 105 -7.56 -1.53 2.62
C GLY A 105 -8.43 -1.35 3.86
N GLN A 106 -8.58 -0.11 4.34
CA GLN A 106 -9.41 0.24 5.47
C GLN A 106 -10.64 1.03 5.00
N SER A 107 -11.78 0.87 5.67
CA SER A 107 -12.91 1.78 5.51
C SER A 107 -12.58 3.12 6.16
N ARG A 108 -12.81 4.23 5.46
CA ARG A 108 -12.57 5.58 5.96
C ARG A 108 -13.70 6.51 5.57
N ASN A 109 -14.07 7.39 6.50
CA ASN A 109 -15.03 8.43 6.23
C ASN A 109 -14.36 9.63 5.55
N THR A 110 -15.07 10.20 4.60
CA THR A 110 -14.75 11.47 3.96
C THR A 110 -15.50 12.63 4.62
N THR A 111 -15.14 13.85 4.27
CA THR A 111 -15.89 15.06 4.67
C THR A 111 -17.33 15.05 4.16
N GLU A 112 -17.61 14.27 3.11
CA GLU A 112 -18.97 14.05 2.58
C GLU A 112 -19.79 13.02 3.41
N LYS A 113 -19.24 12.54 4.54
CA LYS A 113 -19.87 11.57 5.44
C LYS A 113 -20.15 10.21 4.78
N GLN A 114 -19.42 9.89 3.74
CA GLN A 114 -19.50 8.65 2.99
C GLN A 114 -18.17 7.88 3.09
N ASP A 115 -18.21 6.54 2.99
CA ASP A 115 -17.00 5.73 2.83
C ASP A 115 -16.27 6.11 1.53
N TRP A 116 -14.97 6.24 1.61
CA TRP A 116 -14.16 6.71 0.49
C TRP A 116 -14.20 5.81 -0.76
N VAL A 117 -14.34 4.48 -0.58
CA VAL A 117 -14.46 3.56 -1.72
C VAL A 117 -15.81 3.73 -2.39
N GLU A 118 -16.89 3.83 -1.61
CA GLU A 118 -18.25 4.03 -2.13
C GLU A 118 -18.38 5.40 -2.82
N LEU A 119 -17.75 6.43 -2.27
CA LEU A 119 -17.70 7.74 -2.91
C LEU A 119 -17.06 7.67 -4.29
N VAL A 120 -15.86 7.06 -4.39
CA VAL A 120 -15.14 6.96 -5.67
C VAL A 120 -15.84 6.02 -6.65
N ARG A 121 -16.49 4.95 -6.16
CA ARG A 121 -17.28 4.04 -7.00
C ARG A 121 -18.49 4.74 -7.63
N GLY A 122 -19.01 5.78 -6.98
CA GLY A 122 -20.08 6.64 -7.52
C GLY A 122 -19.62 7.64 -8.58
N LEU A 123 -18.31 7.85 -8.77
CA LEU A 123 -17.77 8.77 -9.77
C LEU A 123 -17.87 8.17 -11.18
N PRO A 124 -17.90 9.01 -12.24
CA PRO A 124 -17.87 8.54 -13.61
C PRO A 124 -16.64 7.70 -13.91
N LYS A 125 -16.83 6.67 -14.74
CA LYS A 125 -15.73 5.94 -15.36
C LYS A 125 -14.91 6.89 -16.24
N VAL A 126 -13.58 6.82 -16.13
CA VAL A 126 -12.66 7.66 -16.89
C VAL A 126 -11.88 6.88 -17.96
N GLY A 127 -11.88 5.54 -17.90
CA GLY A 127 -11.20 4.72 -18.89
C GLY A 127 -11.16 3.26 -18.52
N GLU A 128 -10.43 2.50 -19.33
CA GLU A 128 -10.13 1.09 -19.11
C GLU A 128 -8.64 0.85 -19.30
N GLN A 129 -8.10 -0.13 -18.61
CA GLN A 129 -6.71 -0.54 -18.76
C GLN A 129 -6.56 -2.04 -18.62
N THR A 130 -5.76 -2.61 -19.51
CA THR A 130 -5.39 -4.02 -19.46
C THR A 130 -4.15 -4.22 -18.60
N VAL A 131 -4.22 -5.19 -17.69
CA VAL A 131 -3.10 -5.57 -16.82
C VAL A 131 -2.81 -7.06 -16.88
N ASN A 132 -1.54 -7.42 -16.77
CA ASN A 132 -1.12 -8.81 -16.70
C ASN A 132 -1.19 -9.30 -15.24
N VAL A 133 -2.05 -10.28 -15.01
CA VAL A 133 -2.23 -10.96 -13.74
C VAL A 133 -1.36 -12.19 -13.70
N ARG A 134 -0.44 -12.26 -12.73
CA ARG A 134 0.49 -13.37 -12.59
C ARG A 134 -0.19 -14.62 -12.02
N ALA A 135 0.31 -15.78 -12.39
CA ALA A 135 -0.07 -17.05 -11.77
C ALA A 135 0.20 -17.02 -10.25
N ARG A 136 -0.66 -17.68 -9.51
CA ARG A 136 -0.53 -17.87 -8.07
C ARG A 136 -0.79 -19.34 -7.72
N THR A 137 0.14 -19.99 -7.04
CA THR A 137 -0.07 -21.32 -6.45
C THR A 137 -0.98 -21.22 -5.22
N ALA A 138 -1.85 -22.21 -5.05
CA ALA A 138 -2.66 -22.30 -3.84
C ALA A 138 -1.75 -22.38 -2.60
N LYS A 139 -2.01 -21.57 -1.58
CA LYS A 139 -1.38 -21.70 -0.28
C LYS A 139 -2.36 -22.42 0.64
N VAL A 140 -2.03 -23.63 1.05
CA VAL A 140 -2.73 -24.34 2.12
C VAL A 140 -2.11 -23.84 3.43
N GLY A 141 -2.79 -22.92 4.12
CA GLY A 141 -2.35 -22.44 5.42
C GLY A 141 -2.97 -23.27 6.55
N THR A 142 -2.20 -23.53 7.60
CA THR A 142 -2.71 -24.04 8.88
C THR A 142 -3.29 -22.86 9.68
N GLY A 143 -4.61 -22.65 9.62
CA GLY A 143 -5.30 -21.58 10.36
C GLY A 143 -6.48 -20.97 9.61
N LYS A 144 -7.28 -20.14 10.28
CA LYS A 144 -8.49 -19.49 9.74
C LYS A 144 -8.22 -18.46 8.62
N SER A 145 -6.98 -18.21 8.25
CA SER A 145 -6.59 -17.26 7.22
C SER A 145 -5.88 -17.97 6.08
N ALA A 146 -6.45 -17.80 4.90
CA ALA A 146 -5.84 -18.01 3.61
C ALA A 146 -5.91 -19.44 3.03
N ARG A 147 -7.08 -19.82 2.61
CA ARG A 147 -7.16 -20.60 1.37
C ARG A 147 -7.04 -19.62 0.20
N SER A 148 -5.83 -19.28 -0.21
CA SER A 148 -5.69 -18.66 -1.53
C SER A 148 -5.80 -19.78 -2.57
N ARG A 149 -6.82 -19.69 -3.44
CA ARG A 149 -6.95 -20.59 -4.58
C ARG A 149 -5.77 -20.39 -5.53
N SER A 150 -5.37 -21.44 -6.24
CA SER A 150 -4.48 -21.29 -7.38
C SER A 150 -5.15 -20.39 -8.43
N ARG A 151 -4.35 -19.62 -9.13
CA ARG A 151 -4.79 -18.80 -10.25
C ARG A 151 -3.77 -18.91 -11.36
N GLU A 152 -4.23 -19.09 -12.57
CA GLU A 152 -3.37 -19.05 -13.75
C GLU A 152 -3.00 -17.60 -14.12
N ALA A 153 -1.90 -17.45 -14.87
CA ALA A 153 -1.57 -16.17 -15.46
C ALA A 153 -2.60 -15.80 -16.51
N ARG A 154 -3.08 -14.57 -16.47
CA ARG A 154 -4.08 -14.07 -17.41
C ARG A 154 -3.95 -12.57 -17.63
N THR A 155 -4.64 -12.09 -18.60
CA THR A 155 -4.86 -10.66 -18.80
C THR A 155 -6.22 -10.29 -18.20
N ALA A 156 -6.28 -9.16 -17.49
CA ALA A 156 -7.50 -8.61 -16.92
C ALA A 156 -7.75 -7.20 -17.44
N GLU A 157 -9.01 -6.92 -17.73
CA GLU A 157 -9.49 -5.63 -18.17
C GLU A 157 -10.10 -4.90 -16.97
N LEU A 158 -9.55 -3.74 -16.63
CA LEU A 158 -9.94 -2.97 -15.46
C LEU A 158 -10.68 -1.70 -15.88
N GLU A 159 -11.84 -1.49 -15.31
CA GLU A 159 -12.53 -0.20 -15.34
C GLU A 159 -11.87 0.75 -14.34
N ILE A 160 -11.70 2.01 -14.73
CA ILE A 160 -10.99 3.01 -13.93
C ILE A 160 -11.91 4.15 -13.55
N ARG A 161 -11.88 4.50 -12.26
CA ARG A 161 -12.44 5.74 -11.71
C ARG A 161 -11.36 6.50 -10.96
N LYS A 162 -11.42 7.82 -10.96
CA LYS A 162 -10.48 8.68 -10.24
C LYS A 162 -11.20 9.82 -9.54
N GLY A 163 -10.59 10.34 -8.49
CA GLY A 163 -11.09 11.51 -7.79
C GLY A 163 -10.12 12.01 -6.73
N THR A 164 -10.31 13.25 -6.31
CA THR A 164 -9.64 13.82 -5.14
C THR A 164 -10.62 13.81 -3.99
N ILE A 165 -10.20 13.31 -2.84
CA ILE A 165 -11.04 13.13 -1.65
C ILE A 165 -10.39 13.75 -0.42
N GLU A 166 -11.21 14.25 0.50
CA GLU A 166 -10.78 14.63 1.84
C GLU A 166 -11.16 13.54 2.84
N VAL A 167 -10.12 12.89 3.37
CA VAL A 167 -10.27 11.80 4.34
C VAL A 167 -10.26 12.35 5.76
N CYS A 168 -11.28 12.03 6.55
CA CYS A 168 -11.38 12.44 7.94
C CYS A 168 -10.44 11.64 8.84
N ARG A 169 -9.86 12.32 9.83
CA ARG A 169 -9.09 11.67 10.89
C ARG A 169 -9.97 10.71 11.70
N PRO A 170 -9.58 9.42 11.80
CA PRO A 170 -10.28 8.49 12.66
C PRO A 170 -10.25 8.91 14.14
N ALA A 171 -11.32 8.66 14.89
CA ALA A 171 -11.44 9.08 16.29
C ALA A 171 -10.33 8.53 17.23
N HIS A 172 -9.72 7.41 16.87
CA HIS A 172 -8.63 6.80 17.66
C HIS A 172 -7.25 7.35 17.33
N VAL A 173 -7.14 8.22 16.32
CA VAL A 173 -5.89 8.88 15.92
C VAL A 173 -5.74 10.19 16.69
N PRO A 174 -4.53 10.51 17.21
CA PRO A 174 -4.31 11.68 18.06
C PRO A 174 -4.76 12.99 17.43
N SER A 175 -5.34 13.88 18.25
CA SER A 175 -5.93 15.15 17.80
C SER A 175 -4.92 16.19 17.31
N HIS A 176 -3.62 16.02 17.60
CA HIS A 176 -2.58 16.90 17.10
C HIS A 176 -2.27 16.69 15.61
N LEU A 177 -2.70 15.57 15.02
CA LEU A 177 -2.63 15.36 13.58
C LEU A 177 -3.76 16.12 12.87
N PRO A 178 -3.61 16.43 11.57
CA PRO A 178 -4.62 17.12 10.79
C PRO A 178 -6.02 16.48 10.93
N ALA A 179 -7.07 17.30 10.93
CA ALA A 179 -8.44 16.81 11.01
C ALA A 179 -8.87 16.09 9.72
N THR A 180 -8.31 16.54 8.59
CA THR A 180 -8.50 15.93 7.26
C THR A 180 -7.18 15.89 6.52
N VAL A 181 -7.08 14.99 5.54
CA VAL A 181 -5.98 14.93 4.55
C VAL A 181 -6.60 14.77 3.18
N THR A 182 -6.17 15.63 2.25
CA THR A 182 -6.56 15.55 0.84
C THR A 182 -5.68 14.54 0.12
N LEU A 183 -6.29 13.61 -0.60
CA LEU A 183 -5.61 12.53 -1.32
C LEU A 183 -6.26 12.33 -2.69
N ASN A 184 -5.45 12.00 -3.67
CA ASN A 184 -5.92 11.50 -4.95
C ASN A 184 -6.15 9.99 -4.86
N VAL A 185 -7.15 9.51 -5.56
CA VAL A 185 -7.50 8.09 -5.58
C VAL A 185 -7.77 7.61 -6.99
N VAL A 186 -7.35 6.37 -7.25
CA VAL A 186 -7.66 5.64 -8.48
C VAL A 186 -8.24 4.30 -8.08
N LEU A 187 -9.49 4.04 -8.47
CA LEU A 187 -10.17 2.77 -8.30
C LEU A 187 -10.11 2.00 -9.61
N CYS A 188 -9.55 0.79 -9.55
CA CYS A 188 -9.47 -0.13 -10.68
C CYS A 188 -10.24 -1.40 -10.32
N GLU A 189 -11.31 -1.70 -11.05
CA GLU A 189 -12.14 -2.89 -10.82
C GLU A 189 -12.25 -3.71 -12.10
N GLU A 190 -12.07 -5.03 -11.98
CA GLU A 190 -12.09 -5.94 -13.10
C GLU A 190 -13.52 -6.12 -13.65
N LEU A 191 -13.68 -5.94 -14.96
CA LEU A 191 -14.99 -5.97 -15.61
C LEU A 191 -15.57 -7.38 -15.72
N ASN A 192 -14.76 -8.34 -16.14
CA ASN A 192 -15.21 -9.69 -16.47
C ASN A 192 -14.28 -10.73 -15.83
N PRO A 193 -14.31 -10.90 -14.50
CA PRO A 193 -13.48 -11.90 -13.84
C PRO A 193 -13.86 -13.30 -14.28
N PRO A 194 -12.91 -14.25 -14.43
CA PRO A 194 -13.22 -15.63 -14.70
C PRO A 194 -14.10 -16.25 -13.62
N GLU A 195 -14.95 -17.20 -14.02
CA GLU A 195 -15.84 -17.90 -13.09
C GLU A 195 -15.04 -18.57 -11.94
N GLY A 196 -15.47 -18.31 -10.72
CA GLY A 196 -14.82 -18.85 -9.52
C GLY A 196 -13.54 -18.15 -9.07
N GLU A 197 -13.10 -17.10 -9.76
CA GLU A 197 -12.01 -16.23 -9.32
C GLU A 197 -12.53 -14.94 -8.65
N ASP A 198 -11.81 -14.46 -7.65
CA ASP A 198 -12.08 -13.14 -7.08
C ASP A 198 -11.64 -12.06 -8.09
N PRO A 199 -12.49 -11.05 -8.36
CA PRO A 199 -12.14 -9.97 -9.27
C PRO A 199 -10.95 -9.17 -8.73
N ILE A 200 -10.17 -8.58 -9.63
CA ILE A 200 -9.18 -7.58 -9.23
C ILE A 200 -9.93 -6.32 -8.82
N SER A 201 -9.62 -5.85 -7.62
CA SER A 201 -10.08 -4.56 -7.13
C SER A 201 -8.91 -3.87 -6.43
N TRP A 202 -8.46 -2.76 -7.00
CA TRP A 202 -7.40 -1.93 -6.45
C TRP A 202 -7.94 -0.54 -6.16
N PHE A 203 -7.95 -0.16 -4.90
CA PHE A 203 -8.17 1.20 -4.46
C PHE A 203 -6.80 1.81 -4.16
N LEU A 204 -6.29 2.60 -5.09
CA LEU A 204 -4.96 3.21 -5.02
C LEU A 204 -5.07 4.63 -4.50
N VAL A 205 -4.46 4.88 -3.36
CA VAL A 205 -4.43 6.16 -2.66
C VAL A 205 -3.07 6.80 -2.90
N THR A 206 -3.03 8.03 -3.37
CA THR A 206 -1.78 8.63 -3.81
C THR A 206 -1.76 10.16 -3.64
N THR A 207 -0.57 10.73 -3.67
CA THR A 207 -0.33 12.17 -3.78
C THR A 207 0.15 12.56 -5.18
N LEU A 208 0.36 11.59 -6.08
CA LEU A 208 0.64 11.84 -7.48
C LEU A 208 -0.55 12.55 -8.15
N PRO A 209 -0.32 13.40 -9.16
CA PRO A 209 -1.39 13.99 -9.94
C PRO A 209 -2.22 12.92 -10.66
N ILE A 210 -3.49 13.24 -10.90
CA ILE A 210 -4.45 12.42 -11.63
C ILE A 210 -5.15 13.21 -12.73
N ASP A 211 -4.55 14.30 -13.20
CA ASP A 211 -5.20 15.23 -14.10
C ASP A 211 -5.41 14.62 -15.49
N THR A 212 -4.41 13.94 -15.99
CA THR A 212 -4.41 13.32 -17.32
C THR A 212 -4.59 11.80 -17.25
N ASP A 213 -4.90 11.17 -18.37
CA ASP A 213 -4.98 9.72 -18.49
C ASP A 213 -3.59 9.07 -18.32
N GLU A 214 -2.53 9.75 -18.76
CA GLU A 214 -1.15 9.33 -18.59
C GLU A 214 -0.74 9.29 -17.11
N ASP A 215 -1.22 10.23 -16.30
CA ASP A 215 -0.98 10.24 -14.86
C ASP A 215 -1.62 9.00 -14.20
N VAL A 216 -2.86 8.70 -14.55
CA VAL A 216 -3.58 7.54 -14.05
C VAL A 216 -2.90 6.24 -14.47
N GLN A 217 -2.51 6.11 -15.74
CA GLN A 217 -1.77 4.95 -16.25
C GLN A 217 -0.45 4.76 -15.51
N ARG A 218 0.28 5.85 -15.26
CA ARG A 218 1.54 5.85 -14.51
C ARG A 218 1.34 5.34 -13.08
N ILE A 219 0.30 5.77 -12.38
CA ILE A 219 -0.04 5.29 -11.04
C ILE A 219 -0.27 3.77 -11.04
N ILE A 220 -1.03 3.26 -12.01
CA ILE A 220 -1.31 1.83 -12.14
C ILE A 220 -0.02 1.05 -12.46
N GLN A 221 0.81 1.56 -13.37
CA GLN A 221 2.11 0.96 -13.70
C GLN A 221 3.04 0.90 -12.47
N PHE A 222 3.15 1.98 -11.71
CA PHE A 222 3.94 2.01 -10.48
C PHE A 222 3.43 0.98 -9.47
N TYR A 223 2.11 0.88 -9.30
CA TYR A 223 1.56 -0.13 -8.41
C TYR A 223 1.88 -1.56 -8.87
N CYS A 224 1.91 -1.82 -10.17
CA CYS A 224 2.34 -3.11 -10.71
C CYS A 224 3.82 -3.40 -10.41
N ILE A 225 4.70 -2.39 -10.41
CA ILE A 225 6.12 -2.53 -10.04
C ILE A 225 6.29 -2.94 -8.57
N ARG A 226 5.37 -2.55 -7.69
CA ARG A 226 5.40 -2.96 -6.28
C ARG A 226 5.60 -4.47 -6.09
N TRP A 227 5.14 -5.28 -7.03
CA TRP A 227 5.35 -6.74 -6.99
C TRP A 227 6.84 -7.15 -7.00
N GLN A 228 7.74 -6.31 -7.43
CA GLN A 228 9.17 -6.63 -7.44
C GLN A 228 9.71 -6.88 -6.03
N ILE A 229 9.08 -6.34 -4.99
CA ILE A 229 9.44 -6.67 -3.60
C ILE A 229 9.20 -8.15 -3.28
N GLU A 230 8.19 -8.78 -3.86
CA GLU A 230 7.92 -10.21 -3.69
C GLU A 230 9.01 -11.06 -4.37
N VAL A 231 9.50 -10.60 -5.52
CA VAL A 231 10.63 -11.23 -6.22
C VAL A 231 11.89 -11.11 -5.38
N PHE A 232 12.16 -9.93 -4.83
CA PHE A 232 13.27 -9.69 -3.92
C PHE A 232 13.25 -10.66 -2.73
N PHE A 233 12.12 -10.76 -2.00
CA PHE A 233 11.99 -11.68 -0.88
C PHE A 233 12.12 -13.15 -1.29
N ARG A 234 11.61 -13.53 -2.44
CA ARG A 234 11.79 -14.89 -2.96
C ARG A 234 13.26 -15.19 -3.22
N THR A 235 14.01 -14.25 -3.78
CA THR A 235 15.46 -14.39 -4.01
C THR A 235 16.20 -14.54 -2.69
N LEU A 236 15.91 -13.71 -1.69
CA LEU A 236 16.51 -13.81 -0.37
C LEU A 236 16.23 -15.17 0.28
N LYS A 237 15.00 -15.65 0.26
CA LYS A 237 14.60 -16.90 0.92
C LYS A 237 15.09 -18.14 0.18
N SER A 238 14.88 -18.21 -1.11
CA SER A 238 15.17 -19.41 -1.90
C SER A 238 16.57 -19.39 -2.51
N GLY A 239 17.02 -18.23 -3.00
CA GLY A 239 18.36 -18.08 -3.60
C GLY A 239 19.46 -17.97 -2.55
N CYS A 240 19.31 -17.04 -1.61
CA CYS A 240 20.32 -16.78 -0.56
C CYS A 240 20.13 -17.65 0.68
N LYS A 241 19.01 -18.38 0.82
CA LYS A 241 18.71 -19.30 1.92
C LYS A 241 18.87 -18.66 3.31
N ILE A 242 18.49 -17.39 3.46
CA ILE A 242 18.73 -16.62 4.70
C ILE A 242 17.97 -17.18 5.92
N GLU A 243 16.92 -18.00 5.73
CA GLU A 243 16.15 -18.64 6.79
C GLU A 243 16.82 -19.93 7.33
N TYR A 244 17.90 -20.40 6.71
CA TYR A 244 18.60 -21.66 7.07
C TYR A 244 19.95 -21.41 7.78
N ARG A 245 20.17 -20.21 8.30
CA ARG A 245 21.38 -19.86 9.04
C ARG A 245 21.11 -19.66 10.52
#